data_1bb0fee45160760241d5b2ffa07e1644
#
_entry.id   1bb0fee45160760241d5b2ffa07e1644
#
_cell.length_a   1.000
_cell.length_b   1.000
_cell.length_c   1.000
_cell.angle_alpha   90.00
_cell.angle_beta   90.00
_cell.angle_gamma   90.00
#
_symmetry.space_group_name_H-M   'P 1'
#
loop_
_entity.id
_entity.type
_entity.pdbx_description
1 polymer ?
#
loop_
_entity_poly.entity_id
_entity_poly.type
_entity_poly.pdbx_seq_one_letter_code
_entity_poly.pdbx_strand_id
1 'polypeptide(L)'
;MIKFLKNFFGTVFTILILIGSCVFYAFKIEPYRITSNQLSLNEKTSDFIKVVQFSDTHIKGDFTYKNLDKVVNYINKQNPDVVVFTGDLYDNYVQYHDDENIIKELQKI
;
A
#
# COMPACT_ATOMS: atom_id res chain seq x y z
N MET A 1 -48.55 10.06 -1.87
CA MET A 1 -47.92 9.62 -0.62
C MET A 1 -47.01 8.40 -0.80
N ILE A 2 -47.51 7.26 -1.31
CA ILE A 2 -46.73 6.01 -1.48
C ILE A 2 -45.55 6.16 -2.43
N LYS A 3 -45.70 6.86 -3.57
CA LYS A 3 -44.59 7.12 -4.51
C LYS A 3 -43.48 7.98 -3.88
N PHE A 4 -43.87 8.99 -3.11
CA PHE A 4 -42.88 9.84 -2.40
C PHE A 4 -42.08 9.02 -1.37
N LEU A 5 -42.78 8.18 -0.59
CA LEU A 5 -42.09 7.30 0.38
C LEU A 5 -41.13 6.33 -0.29
N LYS A 6 -41.53 5.67 -1.40
CA LYS A 6 -40.66 4.79 -2.18
C LYS A 6 -39.39 5.51 -2.69
N ASN A 7 -39.56 6.71 -3.25
CA ASN A 7 -38.45 7.49 -3.74
C ASN A 7 -37.51 7.91 -2.60
N PHE A 8 -38.09 8.37 -1.49
CA PHE A 8 -37.32 8.74 -0.31
C PHE A 8 -36.48 7.57 0.23
N PHE A 9 -37.10 6.42 0.46
CA PHE A 9 -36.35 5.23 0.92
C PHE A 9 -35.38 4.73 -0.13
N GLY A 10 -35.66 4.80 -1.40
CA GLY A 10 -34.73 4.47 -2.49
C GLY A 10 -33.51 5.38 -2.47
N THR A 11 -33.69 6.67 -2.31
CA THR A 11 -32.58 7.64 -2.22
C THR A 11 -31.73 7.41 -0.99
N VAL A 12 -32.35 7.22 0.18
CA VAL A 12 -31.64 6.93 1.42
C VAL A 12 -30.81 5.64 1.29
N PHE A 13 -31.40 4.59 0.73
CA PHE A 13 -30.73 3.31 0.51
C PHE A 13 -29.52 3.46 -0.43
N THR A 14 -29.67 4.22 -1.52
CA THR A 14 -28.55 4.51 -2.44
C THR A 14 -27.42 5.24 -1.75
N ILE A 15 -27.73 6.26 -0.93
CA ILE A 15 -26.73 7.01 -0.16
C ILE A 15 -25.99 6.08 0.81
N LEU A 16 -26.69 5.19 1.50
CA LEU A 16 -26.08 4.24 2.43
C LEU A 16 -25.13 3.26 1.71
N ILE A 17 -25.49 2.80 0.52
CA ILE A 17 -24.59 1.96 -0.30
C ILE A 17 -23.33 2.74 -0.70
N LEU A 18 -23.47 3.98 -1.14
CA LEU A 18 -22.33 4.81 -1.53
C LEU A 18 -21.39 5.04 -0.35
N ILE A 19 -21.94 5.41 0.81
CA ILE A 19 -21.14 5.60 2.03
C ILE A 19 -20.44 4.28 2.41
N GLY A 20 -21.17 3.16 2.43
CA GLY A 20 -20.61 1.85 2.74
C GLY A 20 -19.47 1.45 1.78
N SER A 21 -19.65 1.74 0.49
CA SER A 21 -18.62 1.48 -0.53
C SER A 21 -17.35 2.35 -0.32
N CYS A 22 -17.54 3.63 0.01
CA CYS A 22 -16.42 4.53 0.32
C CYS A 22 -15.66 4.07 1.57
N VAL A 23 -16.38 3.70 2.62
CA VAL A 23 -15.79 3.18 3.86
C VAL A 23 -15.04 1.88 3.60
N PHE A 24 -15.65 0.96 2.86
CA PHE A 24 -15.00 -0.30 2.47
C PHE A 24 -13.71 -0.04 1.67
N TYR A 25 -13.75 0.85 0.68
CA TYR A 25 -12.58 1.23 -0.10
C TYR A 25 -11.47 1.81 0.79
N ALA A 26 -11.80 2.78 1.64
CA ALA A 26 -10.85 3.46 2.52
C ALA A 26 -10.14 2.51 3.50
N PHE A 27 -10.84 1.50 4.02
CA PHE A 27 -10.26 0.59 5.02
C PHE A 27 -9.71 -0.71 4.45
N LYS A 28 -10.17 -1.16 3.27
CA LYS A 28 -9.80 -2.47 2.72
C LYS A 28 -8.97 -2.42 1.46
N ILE A 29 -8.98 -1.33 0.74
CA ILE A 29 -8.26 -1.22 -0.55
C ILE A 29 -7.12 -0.22 -0.46
N GLU A 30 -7.40 0.99 -0.03
CA GLU A 30 -6.45 2.09 -0.05
C GLU A 30 -5.18 1.82 0.78
N PRO A 31 -5.22 1.23 2.00
CA PRO A 31 -4.02 0.97 2.78
C PRO A 31 -3.03 -0.02 2.13
N TYR A 32 -3.50 -0.81 1.17
CA TYR A 32 -2.68 -1.80 0.47
C TYR A 32 -2.26 -1.37 -0.93
N ARG A 33 -2.55 -0.14 -1.30
CA ARG A 33 -2.22 0.42 -2.61
C ARG A 33 -0.80 0.97 -2.60
N ILE A 34 0.07 0.38 -3.41
CA ILE A 34 1.43 0.89 -3.61
C ILE A 34 1.37 2.07 -4.55
N THR A 35 1.92 3.20 -4.12
CA THR A 35 2.14 4.40 -4.93
C THR A 35 3.62 4.72 -4.96
N SER A 36 4.11 5.27 -6.06
CA SER A 36 5.50 5.72 -6.17
C SER A 36 5.56 7.11 -6.77
N ASN A 37 6.51 7.89 -6.28
CA ASN A 37 6.90 9.16 -6.86
C ASN A 37 8.27 9.01 -7.50
N GLN A 38 8.46 9.61 -8.67
CA GLN A 38 9.75 9.62 -9.34
C GLN A 38 10.33 11.04 -9.26
N LEU A 39 11.60 11.13 -8.91
CA LEU A 39 12.36 12.35 -8.87
C LEU A 39 13.63 12.18 -9.69
N SER A 40 13.84 13.02 -10.69
CA SER A 40 15.10 13.12 -11.42
C SER A 40 15.92 14.27 -10.85
N LEU A 41 17.14 13.96 -10.40
CA LEU A 41 18.05 14.96 -9.81
C LEU A 41 18.97 15.59 -10.86
N ASN A 42 19.14 14.96 -12.02
CA ASN A 42 19.97 15.48 -13.10
C ASN A 42 19.48 14.98 -14.47
N GLU A 43 18.89 15.86 -15.24
CA GLU A 43 18.35 15.55 -16.57
C GLU A 43 19.39 15.67 -17.71
N LYS A 44 20.62 16.11 -17.40
CA LYS A 44 21.63 16.46 -18.42
C LYS A 44 22.64 15.34 -18.70
N THR A 45 22.55 14.21 -18.04
CA THR A 45 23.48 13.09 -18.23
C THR A 45 22.77 11.87 -18.74
N SER A 46 23.42 11.12 -19.63
CA SER A 46 22.93 9.81 -20.08
C SER A 46 23.19 8.72 -19.06
N ASP A 47 24.13 8.93 -18.15
CA ASP A 47 24.49 7.99 -17.11
C ASP A 47 23.74 8.34 -15.83
N PHE A 48 22.84 7.47 -15.41
CA PHE A 48 22.08 7.64 -14.18
C PHE A 48 22.10 6.35 -13.35
N ILE A 49 22.06 6.53 -12.05
CA ILE A 49 21.86 5.45 -11.09
C ILE A 49 20.42 5.51 -10.62
N LYS A 50 19.72 4.42 -10.73
CA LYS A 50 18.33 4.30 -10.27
C LYS A 50 18.29 3.83 -8.83
N VAL A 51 17.91 4.72 -7.94
CA VAL A 51 17.74 4.44 -6.52
C VAL A 51 16.24 4.29 -6.23
N VAL A 52 15.87 3.19 -5.62
CA VAL A 52 14.52 3.02 -5.08
C VAL A 52 14.59 3.08 -3.56
N GLN A 53 13.85 4.00 -2.98
CA GLN A 53 13.70 4.12 -1.55
C GLN A 53 12.32 3.64 -1.13
N PHE A 54 12.26 2.88 -0.03
CA PHE A 54 11.01 2.56 0.65
C PHE A 54 11.18 2.64 2.17
N SER A 55 10.08 2.86 2.87
CA SER A 55 10.04 2.95 4.34
C SER A 55 8.61 2.69 4.84
N ASP A 56 8.45 2.74 6.16
CA ASP A 56 7.15 2.80 6.84
C ASP A 56 6.21 1.68 6.41
N THR A 57 6.72 0.46 6.33
CA THR A 57 5.92 -0.70 5.94
C THR A 57 4.94 -1.11 7.02
N HIS A 58 5.21 -0.76 8.28
CA HIS A 58 4.33 -0.98 9.44
C HIS A 58 3.72 -2.40 9.45
N ILE A 59 4.60 -3.40 9.35
CA ILE A 59 4.17 -4.80 9.34
C ILE A 59 3.44 -5.12 10.64
N LYS A 60 2.26 -5.71 10.50
CA LYS A 60 1.34 -6.06 11.59
C LYS A 60 0.39 -7.17 11.13
N GLY A 61 -0.56 -7.57 11.99
CA GLY A 61 -1.45 -8.70 11.73
C GLY A 61 -2.26 -8.66 10.43
N ASP A 62 -2.59 -7.48 9.92
CA ASP A 62 -3.33 -7.27 8.66
C ASP A 62 -2.44 -6.83 7.49
N PHE A 63 -1.17 -6.44 7.75
CA PHE A 63 -0.15 -6.17 6.74
C PHE A 63 1.05 -7.09 6.99
N THR A 64 1.03 -8.27 6.43
CA THR A 64 1.98 -9.35 6.68
C THR A 64 3.08 -9.43 5.61
N TYR A 65 3.96 -10.42 5.71
CA TYR A 65 4.95 -10.73 4.67
C TYR A 65 4.34 -10.86 3.26
N LYS A 66 3.06 -11.29 3.13
CA LYS A 66 2.36 -11.38 1.84
C LYS A 66 2.12 -10.00 1.20
N ASN A 67 1.98 -8.99 2.02
CA ASN A 67 1.85 -7.61 1.56
C ASN A 67 3.23 -7.04 1.23
N LEU A 68 4.25 -7.37 2.04
CA LEU A 68 5.64 -7.04 1.78
C LEU A 68 6.12 -7.66 0.45
N ASP A 69 5.75 -8.91 0.13
CA ASP A 69 6.05 -9.54 -1.17
C ASP A 69 5.59 -8.67 -2.35
N LYS A 70 4.42 -8.04 -2.24
CA LYS A 70 3.94 -7.12 -3.29
C LYS A 70 4.83 -5.88 -3.42
N VAL A 71 5.32 -5.34 -2.30
CA VAL A 71 6.23 -4.19 -2.28
C VAL A 71 7.57 -4.59 -2.92
N VAL A 72 8.14 -5.71 -2.50
CA VAL A 72 9.39 -6.26 -3.05
C VAL A 72 9.27 -6.50 -4.56
N ASN A 73 8.19 -7.15 -4.99
CA ASN A 73 7.94 -7.37 -6.41
C ASN A 73 7.79 -6.05 -7.20
N TYR A 74 7.19 -5.04 -6.59
CA TYR A 74 7.09 -3.70 -7.20
C TYR A 74 8.46 -3.03 -7.32
N ILE A 75 9.29 -3.11 -6.27
CA ILE A 75 10.67 -2.60 -6.27
C ILE A 75 11.48 -3.28 -7.39
N ASN A 76 11.46 -4.62 -7.45
CA ASN A 76 12.22 -5.38 -8.42
C ASN A 76 11.80 -5.07 -9.88
N LYS A 77 10.52 -4.82 -10.12
CA LYS A 77 10.02 -4.38 -11.44
C LYS A 77 10.58 -3.02 -11.89
N GLN A 78 11.07 -2.21 -10.95
CA GLN A 78 11.71 -0.94 -11.30
C GLN A 78 13.13 -1.12 -11.82
N ASN A 79 13.75 -2.32 -11.70
CA ASN A 79 15.16 -2.59 -11.99
C ASN A 79 16.08 -1.54 -11.36
N PRO A 80 16.09 -1.40 -10.03
CA PRO A 80 16.94 -0.44 -9.35
C PRO A 80 18.41 -0.88 -9.36
N ASP A 81 19.33 0.08 -9.38
CA ASP A 81 20.75 -0.16 -9.12
C ASP A 81 21.04 -0.23 -7.61
N VAL A 82 20.23 0.47 -6.83
CA VAL A 82 20.34 0.52 -5.36
C VAL A 82 18.95 0.58 -4.76
N VAL A 83 18.75 -0.19 -3.70
CA VAL A 83 17.54 -0.11 -2.87
C VAL A 83 17.90 0.37 -1.48
N VAL A 84 17.18 1.36 -0.98
CA VAL A 84 17.41 1.97 0.34
C VAL A 84 16.15 1.80 1.18
N PHE A 85 16.32 1.19 2.34
CA PHE A 85 15.27 1.12 3.36
C PHE A 85 15.57 2.14 4.47
N THR A 86 14.65 3.05 4.75
CA THR A 86 14.86 4.15 5.69
C THR A 86 14.14 3.97 7.03
N GLY A 87 13.63 2.78 7.29
CA GLY A 87 13.15 2.40 8.62
C GLY A 87 11.66 2.12 8.71
N ASP A 88 11.24 1.85 9.93
CA ASP A 88 9.87 1.59 10.35
C ASP A 88 9.24 0.34 9.69
N LEU A 89 9.91 -0.80 9.93
CA LEU A 89 9.53 -2.08 9.34
C LEU A 89 8.26 -2.65 10.01
N TYR A 90 8.19 -2.62 11.34
CA TYR A 90 7.09 -3.16 12.13
C TYR A 90 6.31 -2.04 12.83
N ASP A 91 4.98 -2.16 12.84
CA ASP A 91 4.11 -1.24 13.60
C ASP A 91 4.29 -1.44 15.12
N ASN A 92 4.20 -2.69 15.58
CA ASN A 92 4.47 -3.08 16.95
C ASN A 92 5.05 -4.49 16.99
N TYR A 93 6.38 -4.56 17.13
CA TYR A 93 7.12 -5.83 17.11
C TYR A 93 6.71 -6.79 18.23
N VAL A 94 6.33 -6.28 19.40
CA VAL A 94 5.89 -7.12 20.51
C VAL A 94 4.55 -7.80 20.24
N GLN A 95 3.65 -7.11 19.54
CA GLN A 95 2.32 -7.63 19.22
C GLN A 95 2.32 -8.56 18.00
N TYR A 96 3.16 -8.27 17.03
CA TYR A 96 3.29 -9.07 15.82
C TYR A 96 4.70 -9.02 15.27
N HIS A 97 5.30 -10.17 15.06
CA HIS A 97 6.57 -10.34 14.36
C HIS A 97 6.56 -11.66 13.59
N ASP A 98 7.20 -11.69 12.45
CA ASP A 98 7.35 -12.89 11.61
C ASP A 98 8.69 -12.76 10.85
N ASP A 99 9.76 -12.69 11.62
CA ASP A 99 11.10 -12.38 11.12
C ASP A 99 11.54 -13.35 10.03
N GLU A 100 11.21 -14.63 10.17
CA GLU A 100 11.63 -15.64 9.19
C GLU A 100 11.05 -15.36 7.80
N ASN A 101 9.74 -15.10 7.70
CA ASN A 101 9.11 -14.82 6.43
C ASN A 101 9.46 -13.43 5.90
N ILE A 102 9.56 -12.43 6.78
CA ILE A 102 9.96 -11.07 6.41
C ILE A 102 11.37 -11.04 5.85
N ILE A 103 12.33 -11.72 6.47
CA ILE A 103 13.72 -11.82 5.98
C ILE A 103 13.73 -12.51 4.61
N LYS A 104 12.99 -13.60 4.44
CA LYS A 104 12.88 -14.28 3.13
C LYS A 104 12.36 -13.35 2.03
N GLU A 105 11.39 -12.49 2.35
CA GLU A 105 10.89 -11.52 1.38
C GLU A 105 11.93 -10.46 1.04
N LEU A 106 12.57 -9.87 2.05
CA LEU A 106 13.59 -8.84 1.85
C LEU A 106 14.83 -9.35 1.09
N GLN A 107 15.17 -10.63 1.23
CA GLN A 107 16.27 -11.26 0.49
C GLN A 107 16.02 -11.38 -1.03
N LYS A 108 14.80 -11.13 -1.51
CA LYS A 108 14.48 -11.13 -2.93
C LYS A 108 14.81 -9.82 -3.65
N ILE A 109 15.20 -8.77 -2.91
CA ILE A 109 15.60 -7.45 -3.45
C ILE A 109 16.98 -7.52 -4.08
#